data_9dd4e36e7c9d0f59c2d6e4b2a97d2027
#
_entry.id   9dd4e36e7c9d0f59c2d6e4b2a97d2027
#
_cell.length_a   1.000
_cell.length_b   1.000
_cell.length_c   1.000
_cell.angle_alpha   90.00
_cell.angle_beta   90.00
_cell.angle_gamma   90.00
#
_symmetry.space_group_name_H-M   'P 1'
#
loop_
_entity.id
_entity.type
_entity.pdbx_description
1 polymer ?
#
loop_
_entity_poly.entity_id
_entity_poly.type
_entity_poly.pdbx_seq_one_letter_code
_entity_poly.pdbx_strand_id
1 'polypeptide(L)'
;FMLTFSQIIFYIENGYLVVSGLIPDDIVVRSEQAMWNCMGLDIHKPHDWPGSFSGSAVYTDEDLIKVYTEEFLTAAWQLSQGDVERANFVRPRAGFAINTFPSEEEWRPHGPHLDHAIKEHGHKTFPQAFRIASMVFLNKVSLHGGGTIVWPESHKKMEALSRSNPDHYHLMCTLNNDLNKVDIGEYIELAPKAGDILFYHPL
;
A
#
# COMPACT_ATOMS: atom_id res chain seq x y z
N PHE A 1 -13.62 16.47 2.21
CA PHE A 1 -13.97 15.11 1.77
C PHE A 1 -14.12 14.18 2.97
N MET A 2 -15.11 13.31 2.91
CA MET A 2 -15.34 12.29 3.94
C MET A 2 -15.69 10.98 3.23
N LEU A 3 -15.09 9.88 3.68
CA LEU A 3 -15.50 8.55 3.23
C LEU A 3 -16.94 8.28 3.64
N THR A 4 -17.68 7.58 2.81
CA THR A 4 -19.01 7.12 3.13
C THR A 4 -18.97 6.01 4.19
N PHE A 5 -20.06 5.84 4.92
CA PHE A 5 -20.19 4.73 5.87
C PHE A 5 -19.94 3.37 5.21
N SER A 6 -20.46 3.15 3.99
CA SER A 6 -20.27 1.91 3.25
C SER A 6 -18.79 1.66 2.90
N GLN A 7 -18.01 2.70 2.57
CA GLN A 7 -16.57 2.56 2.32
C GLN A 7 -15.81 2.17 3.58
N ILE A 8 -16.15 2.78 4.72
CA ILE A 8 -15.52 2.45 6.00
C ILE A 8 -15.85 1.00 6.40
N ILE A 9 -17.10 0.58 6.28
CA ILE A 9 -17.51 -0.81 6.56
C ILE A 9 -16.79 -1.78 5.61
N PHE A 10 -16.73 -1.47 4.32
CA PHE A 10 -16.00 -2.31 3.36
C PHE A 10 -14.53 -2.51 3.78
N TYR A 11 -13.84 -1.44 4.19
CA TYR A 11 -12.46 -1.52 4.68
C TYR A 11 -12.33 -2.39 5.93
N ILE A 12 -13.23 -2.20 6.91
CA ILE A 12 -13.23 -3.00 8.15
C ILE A 12 -13.45 -4.48 7.85
N GLU A 13 -14.31 -4.80 6.90
CA GLU A 13 -14.63 -6.17 6.55
C GLU A 13 -13.53 -6.82 5.71
N ASN A 14 -13.00 -6.12 4.73
CA ASN A 14 -12.10 -6.68 3.72
C ASN A 14 -10.61 -6.40 3.97
N GLY A 15 -10.27 -5.42 4.81
CA GLY A 15 -8.89 -5.04 5.13
C GLY A 15 -8.23 -4.14 4.09
N TYR A 16 -8.94 -3.72 3.05
CA TYR A 16 -8.47 -2.79 2.03
C TYR A 16 -9.59 -1.93 1.47
N LEU A 17 -9.22 -0.81 0.85
CA LEU A 17 -10.15 0.07 0.13
C LEU A 17 -9.39 0.85 -0.95
N VAL A 18 -9.89 0.84 -2.18
CA VAL A 18 -9.40 1.73 -3.26
C VAL A 18 -10.30 2.95 -3.32
N VAL A 19 -9.71 4.14 -3.27
CA VAL A 19 -10.43 5.42 -3.31
C VAL A 19 -9.87 6.28 -4.43
N SER A 20 -10.77 6.83 -5.25
CA SER A 20 -10.45 7.77 -6.32
C SER A 20 -10.79 9.20 -5.92
N GLY A 21 -10.12 10.17 -6.57
CA GLY A 21 -10.50 11.59 -6.47
C GLY A 21 -10.04 12.32 -5.20
N LEU A 22 -9.11 11.73 -4.43
CA LEU A 22 -8.50 12.39 -3.27
C LEU A 22 -7.28 13.25 -3.64
N ILE A 23 -6.74 13.04 -4.84
CA ILE A 23 -5.58 13.75 -5.36
C ILE A 23 -6.02 14.48 -6.63
N PRO A 24 -5.84 15.80 -6.73
CA PRO A 24 -6.09 16.53 -7.97
C PRO A 24 -5.24 16.02 -9.14
N ASP A 25 -5.82 15.96 -10.34
CA ASP A 25 -5.18 15.39 -11.53
C ASP A 25 -3.83 16.06 -11.85
N ASP A 26 -3.73 17.39 -11.67
CA ASP A 26 -2.49 18.14 -11.91
C ASP A 26 -1.38 17.75 -10.92
N ILE A 27 -1.72 17.38 -9.68
CA ILE A 27 -0.76 16.83 -8.72
C ILE A 27 -0.32 15.43 -9.16
N VAL A 28 -1.23 14.57 -9.61
CA VAL A 28 -0.89 13.24 -10.10
C VAL A 28 0.10 13.30 -11.24
N VAL A 29 -0.18 14.15 -12.24
CA VAL A 29 0.70 14.34 -13.43
C VAL A 29 2.09 14.84 -13.02
N ARG A 30 2.17 15.84 -12.14
CA ARG A 30 3.46 16.34 -11.64
C ARG A 30 4.22 15.31 -10.83
N SER A 31 3.51 14.54 -10.01
CA SER A 31 4.13 13.49 -9.20
C SER A 31 4.65 12.34 -10.07
N GLU A 32 3.94 11.97 -11.14
CA GLU A 32 4.44 10.98 -12.09
C GLU A 32 5.71 11.49 -12.78
N GLN A 33 5.72 12.73 -13.25
CA GLN A 33 6.92 13.33 -13.86
C GLN A 33 8.09 13.39 -12.86
N ALA A 34 7.83 13.76 -11.61
CA ALA A 34 8.84 13.78 -10.56
C ALA A 34 9.41 12.36 -10.30
N MET A 35 8.56 11.33 -10.34
CA MET A 35 9.00 9.93 -10.21
C MET A 35 9.98 9.55 -11.33
N TRP A 36 9.65 9.85 -12.60
CA TRP A 36 10.54 9.60 -13.73
C TRP A 36 11.88 10.32 -13.59
N ASN A 37 11.85 11.58 -13.18
CA ASN A 37 13.06 12.36 -12.92
C ASN A 37 13.92 11.75 -11.79
N CYS A 38 13.30 11.36 -10.67
CA CYS A 38 13.98 10.74 -9.55
C CYS A 38 14.64 9.39 -9.92
N MET A 39 14.03 8.64 -10.83
CA MET A 39 14.60 7.40 -11.37
C MET A 39 15.73 7.66 -12.37
N GLY A 40 15.85 8.87 -12.90
CA GLY A 40 16.77 9.20 -14.00
C GLY A 40 16.40 8.55 -15.34
N LEU A 41 15.12 8.28 -15.54
CA LEU A 41 14.56 7.62 -16.71
C LEU A 41 13.68 8.57 -17.53
N ASP A 42 13.62 8.34 -18.82
CA ASP A 42 12.74 9.05 -19.74
C ASP A 42 11.56 8.17 -20.16
N ILE A 43 10.33 8.63 -19.90
CA ILE A 43 9.11 7.92 -20.28
C ILE A 43 9.02 7.64 -21.78
N HIS A 44 9.67 8.46 -22.62
CA HIS A 44 9.66 8.33 -24.07
C HIS A 44 10.79 7.42 -24.61
N LYS A 45 11.61 6.84 -23.72
CA LYS A 45 12.73 5.96 -24.08
C LYS A 45 12.62 4.58 -23.43
N PRO A 46 11.62 3.78 -23.78
CA PRO A 46 11.37 2.49 -23.13
C PRO A 46 12.54 1.49 -23.28
N HIS A 47 13.43 1.67 -24.25
CA HIS A 47 14.62 0.85 -24.41
C HIS A 47 15.67 1.08 -23.30
N ASP A 48 15.60 2.20 -22.57
CA ASP A 48 16.47 2.51 -21.44
C ASP A 48 15.88 2.05 -20.10
N TRP A 49 14.66 1.53 -20.10
CA TRP A 49 13.98 1.11 -18.86
C TRP A 49 14.57 -0.21 -18.35
N PRO A 50 14.56 -0.41 -17.01
CA PRO A 50 14.89 -1.71 -16.44
C PRO A 50 13.98 -2.81 -16.98
N GLY A 51 14.51 -4.01 -17.17
CA GLY A 51 13.75 -5.13 -17.74
C GLY A 51 12.73 -5.77 -16.79
N SER A 52 12.53 -5.24 -15.58
CA SER A 52 11.62 -5.81 -14.59
C SER A 52 11.33 -4.82 -13.46
N PHE A 53 10.95 -5.35 -12.29
CA PHE A 53 10.71 -4.57 -11.09
C PHE A 53 11.94 -3.79 -10.65
N SER A 54 11.76 -2.49 -10.46
CA SER A 54 12.73 -1.61 -9.82
C SER A 54 12.01 -0.91 -8.67
N GLY A 55 12.32 -1.29 -7.46
CA GLY A 55 11.71 -0.73 -6.26
C GLY A 55 12.72 -0.45 -5.19
N SER A 56 12.27 0.05 -4.07
CA SER A 56 13.02 0.21 -2.83
C SER A 56 13.80 1.52 -2.68
N ALA A 57 13.51 2.56 -3.46
CA ALA A 57 14.02 3.89 -3.17
C ALA A 57 13.01 4.68 -2.32
N VAL A 58 13.53 5.42 -1.36
CA VAL A 58 12.74 6.41 -0.58
C VAL A 58 12.99 7.78 -1.21
N TYR A 59 11.93 8.43 -1.62
CA TYR A 59 11.97 9.76 -2.22
C TYR A 59 11.34 10.80 -1.32
N THR A 60 11.99 11.97 -1.27
CA THR A 60 11.56 13.14 -0.50
C THR A 60 11.24 14.33 -1.40
N ASP A 61 11.15 14.11 -2.70
CA ASP A 61 10.83 15.15 -3.68
C ASP A 61 9.49 15.81 -3.34
N GLU A 62 9.45 17.13 -3.39
CA GLU A 62 8.27 17.90 -2.97
C GLU A 62 7.04 17.60 -3.84
N ASP A 63 7.21 17.38 -5.14
CA ASP A 63 6.09 17.07 -6.03
C ASP A 63 5.58 15.63 -5.79
N LEU A 64 6.43 14.70 -5.37
CA LEU A 64 6.00 13.36 -4.98
C LEU A 64 5.21 13.37 -3.68
N ILE A 65 5.65 14.10 -2.65
CA ILE A 65 4.94 14.14 -1.37
C ILE A 65 3.67 15.00 -1.37
N LYS A 66 3.42 15.81 -2.41
CA LYS A 66 2.14 16.53 -2.59
C LYS A 66 0.92 15.62 -2.76
N VAL A 67 1.12 14.36 -3.11
CA VAL A 67 0.02 13.37 -3.15
C VAL A 67 -0.67 13.17 -1.79
N TYR A 68 0.00 13.49 -0.70
CA TYR A 68 -0.58 13.47 0.66
C TYR A 68 -1.42 14.73 0.91
N THR A 69 -2.53 14.84 0.20
CA THR A 69 -3.50 15.93 0.34
C THR A 69 -4.23 15.88 1.68
N GLU A 70 -4.97 16.93 2.04
CA GLU A 70 -5.82 16.91 3.25
C GLU A 70 -6.95 15.88 3.14
N GLU A 71 -7.48 15.66 1.94
CA GLU A 71 -8.46 14.63 1.64
C GLU A 71 -7.89 13.23 1.85
N PHE A 72 -6.68 12.98 1.35
CA PHE A 72 -5.95 11.74 1.59
C PHE A 72 -5.76 11.49 3.09
N LEU A 73 -5.22 12.47 3.81
CA LEU A 73 -4.96 12.34 5.25
C LEU A 73 -6.25 12.14 6.06
N THR A 74 -7.32 12.80 5.66
CA THR A 74 -8.63 12.63 6.29
C THR A 74 -9.19 11.23 6.08
N ALA A 75 -9.11 10.70 4.85
CA ALA A 75 -9.53 9.33 4.54
C ALA A 75 -8.70 8.31 5.33
N ALA A 76 -7.37 8.46 5.35
CA ALA A 76 -6.48 7.59 6.11
C ALA A 76 -6.80 7.61 7.61
N TRP A 77 -7.06 8.81 8.17
CA TRP A 77 -7.47 8.96 9.57
C TRP A 77 -8.79 8.25 9.87
N GLN A 78 -9.80 8.41 9.02
CA GLN A 78 -11.09 7.73 9.19
C GLN A 78 -10.95 6.20 9.20
N LEU A 79 -10.09 5.65 8.34
CA LEU A 79 -9.85 4.21 8.24
C LEU A 79 -8.95 3.67 9.36
N SER A 80 -8.15 4.53 10.00
CA SER A 80 -7.29 4.14 11.13
C SER A 80 -8.06 3.90 12.44
N GLN A 81 -9.40 4.01 12.41
CA GLN A 81 -10.31 3.79 13.53
C GLN A 81 -10.11 4.70 14.74
N GLY A 82 -9.56 5.87 14.52
CA GLY A 82 -9.92 7.08 15.27
C GLY A 82 -9.57 7.21 16.76
N ASP A 83 -8.64 6.45 17.32
CA ASP A 83 -8.12 6.69 18.68
C ASP A 83 -7.01 7.76 18.71
N VAL A 84 -6.74 8.38 17.56
CA VAL A 84 -5.85 9.53 17.40
C VAL A 84 -6.66 10.69 16.87
N GLU A 85 -6.51 11.88 17.46
CA GLU A 85 -7.14 13.09 16.92
C GLU A 85 -6.62 13.39 15.51
N ARG A 86 -7.51 13.85 14.60
CA ARG A 86 -7.14 14.18 13.21
C ARG A 86 -5.92 15.12 13.14
N ALA A 87 -5.83 16.10 14.05
CA ALA A 87 -4.74 17.05 14.08
C ALA A 87 -3.35 16.41 14.32
N ASN A 88 -3.33 15.23 14.95
CA ASN A 88 -2.10 14.48 15.23
C ASN A 88 -1.76 13.49 14.09
N PHE A 89 -2.60 13.38 13.08
CA PHE A 89 -2.37 12.55 11.89
C PHE A 89 -1.60 13.38 10.84
N VAL A 90 -0.28 13.34 10.92
CA VAL A 90 0.60 14.24 10.18
C VAL A 90 0.94 13.70 8.79
N ARG A 91 1.22 14.63 7.87
CA ARG A 91 1.67 14.32 6.51
C ARG A 91 3.01 13.58 6.53
N PRO A 92 3.15 12.44 5.79
CA PRO A 92 4.44 11.82 5.56
C PRO A 92 5.41 12.78 4.87
N ARG A 93 6.69 12.65 5.20
CA ARG A 93 7.77 13.47 4.61
C ARG A 93 8.51 12.76 3.49
N ALA A 94 8.15 11.53 3.21
CA ALA A 94 8.78 10.70 2.19
C ALA A 94 7.76 9.69 1.65
N GLY A 95 8.01 9.19 0.45
CA GLY A 95 7.32 8.06 -0.15
C GLY A 95 8.30 6.94 -0.47
N PHE A 96 7.86 5.71 -0.35
CA PHE A 96 8.59 4.53 -0.80
C PHE A 96 8.13 4.19 -2.21
N ALA A 97 9.06 4.21 -3.17
CA ALA A 97 8.71 3.98 -4.57
C ALA A 97 8.69 2.49 -4.91
N ILE A 98 7.67 2.08 -5.62
CA ILE A 98 7.54 0.76 -6.24
C ILE A 98 7.30 0.99 -7.73
N ASN A 99 8.23 0.55 -8.57
CA ASN A 99 8.15 0.73 -10.01
C ASN A 99 8.22 -0.63 -10.70
N THR A 100 7.23 -0.93 -11.52
CA THR A 100 7.17 -2.14 -12.32
C THR A 100 7.25 -1.76 -13.79
N PHE A 101 8.20 -2.36 -14.50
CA PHE A 101 8.43 -2.14 -15.91
C PHE A 101 7.97 -3.33 -16.74
N PRO A 102 7.64 -3.15 -18.04
CA PRO A 102 7.28 -4.26 -18.92
C PRO A 102 8.32 -5.38 -18.89
N SER A 103 7.87 -6.62 -18.86
CA SER A 103 8.69 -7.84 -18.89
C SER A 103 8.14 -8.80 -19.95
N GLU A 104 9.02 -9.61 -20.54
CA GLU A 104 8.62 -10.71 -21.42
C GLU A 104 8.18 -11.96 -20.64
N GLU A 105 8.35 -11.96 -19.32
CA GLU A 105 7.96 -13.07 -18.46
C GLU A 105 6.43 -13.15 -18.35
N GLU A 106 5.91 -14.38 -18.34
CA GLU A 106 4.50 -14.63 -18.08
C GLU A 106 4.13 -14.12 -16.68
N TRP A 107 3.08 -13.30 -16.61
CA TRP A 107 2.59 -12.80 -15.33
C TRP A 107 2.17 -13.95 -14.40
N ARG A 108 2.60 -13.86 -13.16
CA ARG A 108 2.17 -14.75 -12.07
C ARG A 108 1.89 -13.93 -10.82
N PRO A 109 0.86 -14.30 -10.04
CA PRO A 109 0.61 -13.62 -8.77
C PRO A 109 1.79 -13.80 -7.82
N HIS A 110 2.18 -12.73 -7.16
CA HIS A 110 3.16 -12.80 -6.08
C HIS A 110 2.57 -13.53 -4.87
N GLY A 111 3.43 -14.16 -4.06
CA GLY A 111 3.01 -14.75 -2.80
C GLY A 111 2.58 -13.69 -1.78
N PRO A 112 1.66 -14.04 -0.86
CA PRO A 112 1.24 -13.13 0.20
C PRO A 112 2.38 -12.84 1.18
N HIS A 113 2.38 -11.63 1.71
CA HIS A 113 3.25 -11.21 2.80
C HIS A 113 2.53 -10.15 3.65
N LEU A 114 2.97 -10.00 4.88
CA LEU A 114 2.59 -8.88 5.71
C LEU A 114 3.60 -7.75 5.54
N ASP A 115 3.11 -6.54 5.39
CA ASP A 115 3.97 -5.37 5.37
C ASP A 115 4.62 -5.15 6.75
N HIS A 116 5.75 -4.45 6.76
CA HIS A 116 6.50 -4.15 8.00
C HIS A 116 7.00 -5.38 8.76
N ALA A 117 7.11 -6.53 8.09
CA ALA A 117 7.56 -7.80 8.67
C ALA A 117 9.08 -8.06 8.52
N ILE A 118 9.86 -7.01 8.23
CA ILE A 118 11.32 -7.12 8.15
C ILE A 118 11.88 -7.38 9.54
N LYS A 119 12.62 -8.48 9.69
CA LYS A 119 13.13 -8.96 10.99
C LYS A 119 13.99 -7.92 11.70
N GLU A 120 14.84 -7.23 10.97
CA GLU A 120 15.79 -6.24 11.46
C GLU A 120 15.11 -5.00 12.03
N HIS A 121 13.87 -4.71 11.61
CA HIS A 121 13.08 -3.61 12.13
C HIS A 121 12.43 -3.92 13.47
N GLY A 122 12.24 -5.19 13.80
CA GLY A 122 11.70 -5.63 15.09
C GLY A 122 10.28 -5.12 15.40
N HIS A 123 9.46 -4.86 14.37
CA HIS A 123 8.10 -4.37 14.57
C HIS A 123 7.24 -5.39 15.31
N LYS A 124 6.56 -4.91 16.34
CA LYS A 124 5.63 -5.72 17.13
C LYS A 124 4.32 -5.93 16.38
N THR A 125 3.71 -7.09 16.57
CA THR A 125 2.36 -7.37 16.09
C THR A 125 1.33 -6.53 16.84
N PHE A 126 1.48 -6.42 18.17
CA PHE A 126 0.66 -5.56 19.02
C PHE A 126 1.49 -4.92 20.15
N PRO A 127 1.31 -3.62 20.44
CA PRO A 127 0.61 -2.65 19.58
C PRO A 127 1.32 -2.49 18.24
N GLN A 128 0.55 -2.37 17.16
CA GLN A 128 1.10 -2.22 15.83
C GLN A 128 1.88 -0.90 15.70
N ALA A 129 3.01 -0.95 14.99
CA ALA A 129 3.80 0.24 14.67
C ALA A 129 3.07 1.17 13.69
N PHE A 130 2.22 0.58 12.83
CA PHE A 130 1.47 1.29 11.79
C PHE A 130 -0.01 0.95 11.91
N ARG A 131 -0.88 1.97 11.80
CA ARG A 131 -2.33 1.81 11.89
C ARG A 131 -2.97 1.55 10.55
N ILE A 132 -2.39 2.10 9.50
CA ILE A 132 -2.86 2.00 8.14
C ILE A 132 -1.66 2.14 7.20
N ALA A 133 -1.66 1.37 6.15
CA ALA A 133 -0.74 1.52 5.04
C ALA A 133 -1.49 2.03 3.81
N SER A 134 -0.75 2.63 2.88
CA SER A 134 -1.34 3.16 1.66
C SER A 134 -0.37 3.10 0.49
N MET A 135 -0.93 2.95 -0.71
CA MET A 135 -0.21 3.00 -1.97
C MET A 135 -0.92 3.96 -2.92
N VAL A 136 -0.19 4.91 -3.47
CA VAL A 136 -0.70 5.86 -4.47
C VAL A 136 -0.27 5.40 -5.86
N PHE A 137 -1.21 5.31 -6.78
CA PHE A 137 -0.94 4.92 -8.15
C PHE A 137 -0.80 6.18 -9.03
N LEU A 138 0.41 6.44 -9.50
CA LEU A 138 0.69 7.62 -10.32
C LEU A 138 0.30 7.44 -11.78
N ASN A 139 0.11 6.19 -12.22
CA ASN A 139 -0.38 5.85 -13.55
C ASN A 139 -1.37 4.68 -13.48
N LYS A 140 -2.06 4.42 -14.60
CA LYS A 140 -2.99 3.31 -14.70
C LYS A 140 -2.23 1.98 -14.66
N VAL A 141 -2.72 1.05 -13.85
CA VAL A 141 -2.26 -0.34 -13.83
C VAL A 141 -3.31 -1.23 -14.48
N SER A 142 -2.91 -2.01 -15.47
CA SER A 142 -3.78 -3.01 -16.10
C SER A 142 -3.66 -4.35 -15.38
N LEU A 143 -4.69 -5.18 -15.50
CA LEU A 143 -4.60 -6.58 -15.05
C LEU A 143 -3.40 -7.26 -15.71
N HIS A 144 -2.70 -8.08 -14.95
CA HIS A 144 -1.44 -8.73 -15.34
C HIS A 144 -0.31 -7.75 -15.68
N GLY A 145 -0.44 -6.50 -15.27
CA GLY A 145 0.56 -5.45 -15.46
C GLY A 145 1.50 -5.25 -14.28
N GLY A 146 1.61 -6.22 -13.39
CA GLY A 146 2.48 -6.13 -12.21
C GLY A 146 1.89 -5.30 -11.06
N GLY A 147 0.55 -5.14 -11.03
CA GLY A 147 -0.17 -4.42 -9.99
C GLY A 147 -0.22 -5.18 -8.67
N THR A 148 -0.82 -4.53 -7.70
CA THR A 148 -1.00 -5.07 -6.35
C THR A 148 -2.13 -6.10 -6.33
N ILE A 149 -1.91 -7.17 -5.61
CA ILE A 149 -2.94 -8.16 -5.27
C ILE A 149 -3.22 -8.13 -3.76
N VAL A 150 -4.46 -8.36 -3.39
CA VAL A 150 -4.92 -8.33 -2.00
C VAL A 150 -5.75 -9.58 -1.70
N TRP A 151 -5.74 -10.02 -0.45
CA TRP A 151 -6.56 -11.12 0.04
C TRP A 151 -7.63 -10.56 0.98
N PRO A 152 -8.88 -10.40 0.52
CA PRO A 152 -9.96 -9.89 1.36
C PRO A 152 -10.11 -10.69 2.65
N GLU A 153 -10.39 -9.99 3.76
CA GLU A 153 -10.57 -10.57 5.11
C GLU A 153 -9.33 -11.23 5.74
N SER A 154 -8.18 -11.28 5.02
CA SER A 154 -6.95 -11.91 5.55
C SER A 154 -6.49 -11.29 6.87
N HIS A 155 -6.64 -9.97 7.04
CA HIS A 155 -6.26 -9.25 8.27
C HIS A 155 -6.94 -9.82 9.52
N LYS A 156 -8.24 -10.19 9.44
CA LYS A 156 -8.97 -10.81 10.56
C LYS A 156 -8.42 -12.19 10.91
N LYS A 157 -8.09 -12.97 9.86
CA LYS A 157 -7.52 -14.32 10.02
C LYS A 157 -6.12 -14.25 10.61
N MET A 158 -5.30 -13.30 10.18
CA MET A 158 -3.96 -13.09 10.72
C MET A 158 -4.00 -12.54 12.14
N GLU A 159 -4.93 -11.66 12.46
CA GLU A 159 -5.18 -11.22 13.83
C GLU A 159 -5.57 -12.40 14.74
N ALA A 160 -6.48 -13.25 14.29
CA ALA A 160 -6.88 -14.44 15.05
C ALA A 160 -5.70 -15.39 15.30
N LEU A 161 -4.85 -15.63 14.28
CA LEU A 161 -3.62 -16.42 14.46
C LEU A 161 -2.70 -15.79 15.50
N SER A 162 -2.44 -14.48 15.39
CA SER A 162 -1.54 -13.78 16.31
C SER A 162 -2.04 -13.84 17.77
N ARG A 163 -3.36 -13.71 17.98
CA ARG A 163 -3.99 -13.79 19.29
C ARG A 163 -4.05 -15.22 19.87
N SER A 164 -3.94 -16.24 19.04
CA SER A 164 -3.91 -17.64 19.50
C SER A 164 -2.63 -17.98 20.28
N ASN A 165 -1.54 -17.28 20.03
CA ASN A 165 -0.27 -17.42 20.76
C ASN A 165 0.50 -16.08 20.77
N PRO A 166 0.09 -15.11 21.60
CA PRO A 166 0.65 -13.75 21.58
C PRO A 166 2.15 -13.70 21.87
N ASP A 167 2.66 -14.59 22.69
CA ASP A 167 4.10 -14.63 23.01
C ASP A 167 4.93 -15.08 21.80
N HIS A 168 4.45 -16.06 21.06
CA HIS A 168 5.09 -16.53 19.84
C HIS A 168 5.02 -15.49 18.73
N TYR A 169 3.84 -14.89 18.53
CA TYR A 169 3.58 -13.91 17.47
C TYR A 169 3.77 -12.46 17.92
N HIS A 170 4.64 -12.20 18.88
CA HIS A 170 4.89 -10.84 19.35
C HIS A 170 5.56 -9.94 18.29
N LEU A 171 6.21 -10.52 17.26
CA LEU A 171 6.84 -9.81 16.15
C LEU A 171 6.14 -10.10 14.82
N MET A 172 5.99 -9.06 13.99
CA MET A 172 5.41 -9.16 12.65
C MET A 172 6.15 -10.16 11.76
N CYS A 173 7.48 -10.25 11.84
CA CYS A 173 8.25 -11.20 11.05
C CYS A 173 7.93 -12.66 11.39
N THR A 174 7.67 -12.97 12.66
CA THR A 174 7.26 -14.32 13.05
C THR A 174 5.88 -14.66 12.53
N LEU A 175 4.94 -13.70 12.61
CA LEU A 175 3.60 -13.88 12.07
C LEU A 175 3.63 -14.07 10.54
N ASN A 176 4.44 -13.28 9.83
CA ASN A 176 4.62 -13.39 8.38
C ASN A 176 5.18 -14.77 7.96
N ASN A 177 6.11 -15.33 8.72
CA ASN A 177 6.67 -16.66 8.43
C ASN A 177 5.64 -17.79 8.55
N ASP A 178 4.57 -17.56 9.28
CA ASP A 178 3.50 -18.52 9.55
C ASP A 178 2.21 -18.25 8.75
N LEU A 179 2.27 -17.40 7.73
CA LEU A 179 1.15 -17.12 6.80
C LEU A 179 0.51 -18.40 6.25
N ASN A 180 1.31 -19.39 5.94
CA ASN A 180 0.86 -20.68 5.40
C ASN A 180 0.06 -21.55 6.40
N LYS A 181 0.00 -21.16 7.66
CA LYS A 181 -0.83 -21.83 8.69
C LYS A 181 -2.29 -21.39 8.64
N VAL A 182 -2.60 -20.39 7.83
CA VAL A 182 -3.93 -19.82 7.68
C VAL A 182 -4.37 -19.90 6.23
N ASP A 183 -5.58 -20.38 6.00
CA ASP A 183 -6.23 -20.23 4.69
C ASP A 183 -6.73 -18.77 4.55
N ILE A 184 -5.95 -17.94 3.90
CA ILE A 184 -6.28 -16.54 3.67
C ILE A 184 -7.29 -16.32 2.53
N GLY A 185 -7.67 -17.38 1.79
CA GLY A 185 -8.65 -17.32 0.72
C GLY A 185 -8.08 -16.93 -0.64
N GLU A 186 -8.97 -16.56 -1.56
CA GLU A 186 -8.60 -16.15 -2.91
C GLU A 186 -8.14 -14.70 -2.96
N TYR A 187 -7.19 -14.41 -3.84
CA TYR A 187 -6.72 -13.05 -4.07
C TYR A 187 -7.60 -12.29 -5.07
N ILE A 188 -7.53 -10.98 -4.99
CA ILE A 188 -8.06 -10.06 -6.00
C ILE A 188 -6.89 -9.24 -6.55
N GLU A 189 -6.72 -9.23 -7.87
CA GLU A 189 -5.80 -8.33 -8.54
C GLU A 189 -6.46 -6.97 -8.73
N LEU A 190 -5.80 -5.91 -8.31
CA LEU A 190 -6.30 -4.54 -8.42
C LEU A 190 -5.87 -3.94 -9.77
N ALA A 191 -6.79 -3.21 -10.41
CA ALA A 191 -6.54 -2.48 -11.65
C ALA A 191 -6.82 -0.97 -11.47
N PRO A 192 -6.04 -0.28 -10.62
CA PRO A 192 -6.26 1.10 -10.28
C PRO A 192 -5.97 2.03 -11.45
N LYS A 193 -6.58 3.23 -11.38
CA LYS A 193 -6.30 4.35 -12.29
C LYS A 193 -5.25 5.26 -11.70
N ALA A 194 -4.70 6.15 -12.53
CA ALA A 194 -3.86 7.24 -12.03
C ALA A 194 -4.64 8.10 -11.01
N GLY A 195 -4.00 8.39 -9.88
CA GLY A 195 -4.59 9.13 -8.76
C GLY A 195 -5.41 8.29 -7.78
N ASP A 196 -5.63 7.00 -8.05
CA ASP A 196 -6.25 6.11 -7.07
C ASP A 196 -5.30 5.85 -5.90
N ILE A 197 -5.90 5.64 -4.73
CA ILE A 197 -5.19 5.30 -3.51
C ILE A 197 -5.74 3.98 -3.00
N LEU A 198 -4.87 3.01 -2.80
CA LEU A 198 -5.15 1.82 -2.02
C LEU A 198 -4.81 2.11 -0.56
N PHE A 199 -5.79 2.03 0.32
CA PHE A 199 -5.59 1.93 1.77
C PHE A 199 -5.71 0.47 2.17
N TYR A 200 -4.84 -0.01 3.04
CA TYR A 200 -4.88 -1.40 3.48
C TYR A 200 -4.41 -1.59 4.92
N HIS A 201 -4.88 -2.67 5.52
CA HIS A 201 -4.52 -3.07 6.86
C HIS A 201 -3.12 -3.70 6.86
N PRO A 202 -2.26 -3.40 7.84
CA PRO A 202 -0.90 -3.94 7.88
C PRO A 202 -0.78 -5.47 8.12
N LEU A 203 -1.89 -6.12 8.57
CA LEU A 203 -1.96 -7.59 8.74
C LEU A 203 -2.50 -8.28 7.51
#